data_c5f55c47369716020ae73f175428765a
#
_entry.id   c5f55c47369716020ae73f175428765a
#
_cell.length_a   1.000
_cell.length_b   1.000
_cell.length_c   1.000
_cell.angle_alpha   90.00
_cell.angle_beta   90.00
_cell.angle_gamma   90.00
#
_symmetry.space_group_name_H-M   'P 1'
#
loop_
_entity.id
_entity.type
_entity.pdbx_description
1 polymer ?
#
loop_
_entity_poly.entity_id
_entity_poly.type
_entity_poly.pdbx_seq_one_letter_code
_entity_poly.pdbx_strand_id
1 'polypeptide(L)'
;PAGLGEPVFDKLSSVLAHAAMSIPSAKSFEIGDGLESCKRKGSQDIDHWNGAIGTKTNHSGGVQAGISNGEDIVFRVGFKPIASIGTLRCKDAKGTIKEIDNLGRHDIAPILRAGVIVEAMAALVIADFIKIQQSNKTI
;
A
#
# COMPACT_ATOMS: atom_id res chain seq x y z
N PRO A 1 13.22 0.38 11.32
CA PRO A 1 13.62 -0.53 12.41
C PRO A 1 12.77 -1.79 12.41
N ALA A 2 13.31 -2.88 12.96
CA ALA A 2 12.56 -4.10 13.21
C ALA A 2 11.55 -3.90 14.35
N GLY A 3 10.44 -4.68 14.32
CA GLY A 3 9.46 -4.73 15.39
C GLY A 3 8.29 -3.74 15.26
N LEU A 4 8.11 -3.13 14.10
CA LEU A 4 6.95 -2.25 13.84
C LEU A 4 5.76 -3.08 13.35
N GLY A 5 4.61 -2.87 13.95
CA GLY A 5 3.37 -3.58 13.66
C GLY A 5 2.82 -4.27 14.89
N GLU A 6 1.53 -4.58 14.86
CA GLU A 6 0.81 -5.25 15.93
C GLU A 6 0.14 -6.54 15.39
N PRO A 7 -0.28 -7.46 16.26
CA PRO A 7 -0.94 -8.69 15.81
C PRO A 7 -2.27 -8.46 15.10
N VAL A 8 -2.66 -9.43 14.29
CA VAL A 8 -3.97 -9.62 13.65
C VAL A 8 -4.34 -8.46 12.72
N PHE A 9 -5.16 -7.49 13.17
CA PHE A 9 -5.70 -6.43 12.31
C PHE A 9 -4.71 -5.30 12.06
N ASP A 10 -3.85 -5.02 13.02
CA ASP A 10 -2.92 -3.89 12.98
C ASP A 10 -1.50 -4.32 12.56
N LYS A 11 -1.41 -5.39 11.75
CA LYS A 11 -0.17 -5.72 11.05
C LYS A 11 0.34 -4.54 10.26
N LEU A 12 1.63 -4.34 10.23
CA LEU A 12 2.23 -3.24 9.45
C LEU A 12 1.74 -3.24 7.99
N SER A 13 1.70 -4.41 7.35
CA SER A 13 1.16 -4.55 5.99
C SER A 13 -0.32 -4.16 5.87
N SER A 14 -1.13 -4.47 6.88
CA SER A 14 -2.56 -4.13 6.88
C SER A 14 -2.80 -2.64 7.01
N VAL A 15 -2.06 -1.97 7.90
CA VAL A 15 -2.20 -0.53 8.12
C VAL A 15 -1.62 0.26 6.94
N LEU A 16 -0.51 -0.19 6.35
CA LEU A 16 0.01 0.39 5.11
C LEU A 16 -0.99 0.24 3.96
N ALA A 17 -1.62 -0.92 3.82
CA ALA A 17 -2.66 -1.14 2.82
C ALA A 17 -3.86 -0.23 3.05
N HIS A 18 -4.32 -0.09 4.29
CA HIS A 18 -5.42 0.81 4.66
C HIS A 18 -5.09 2.25 4.28
N ALA A 19 -3.90 2.74 4.65
CA ALA A 19 -3.44 4.08 4.32
C ALA A 19 -3.37 4.29 2.79
N ALA A 20 -2.75 3.36 2.06
CA ALA A 20 -2.62 3.43 0.61
C ALA A 20 -3.97 3.39 -0.10
N MET A 21 -4.88 2.52 0.33
CA MET A 21 -6.22 2.37 -0.25
C MET A 21 -7.16 3.53 0.09
N SER A 22 -6.84 4.36 1.08
CA SER A 22 -7.55 5.62 1.35
C SER A 22 -7.24 6.72 0.33
N ILE A 23 -6.18 6.58 -0.44
CA ILE A 23 -5.80 7.55 -1.49
C ILE A 23 -6.80 7.44 -2.65
N PRO A 24 -7.39 8.57 -3.10
CA PRO A 24 -8.30 8.56 -4.24
C PRO A 24 -7.69 7.88 -5.47
N SER A 25 -8.48 7.04 -6.14
CA SER A 25 -8.09 6.25 -7.31
C SER A 25 -7.14 5.08 -7.07
N ALA A 26 -6.66 4.84 -5.85
CA ALA A 26 -5.97 3.60 -5.50
C ALA A 26 -6.92 2.39 -5.66
N LYS A 27 -6.41 1.29 -6.23
CA LYS A 27 -7.18 0.08 -6.56
C LYS A 27 -6.53 -1.22 -6.13
N SER A 28 -5.24 -1.21 -5.89
CA SER A 28 -4.52 -2.37 -5.38
C SER A 28 -3.37 -1.95 -4.48
N PHE A 29 -3.02 -2.85 -3.58
CA PHE A 29 -1.84 -2.77 -2.73
C PHE A 29 -1.16 -4.14 -2.72
N GLU A 30 0.14 -4.16 -2.85
CA GLU A 30 0.97 -5.36 -2.77
C GLU A 30 2.16 -5.08 -1.86
N ILE A 31 2.46 -6.00 -0.95
CA ILE A 31 3.65 -5.96 -0.11
C ILE A 31 4.71 -6.92 -0.67
N GLY A 32 5.97 -6.49 -0.69
CA GLY A 32 7.06 -7.28 -1.26
C GLY A 32 6.81 -7.65 -2.71
N ASP A 33 6.96 -8.92 -3.03
CA ASP A 33 6.69 -9.47 -4.37
C ASP A 33 5.20 -9.62 -4.68
N GLY A 34 4.32 -9.43 -3.67
CA GLY A 34 2.88 -9.38 -3.86
C GLY A 34 2.34 -10.64 -4.55
N LEU A 35 1.66 -10.45 -5.69
CA LEU A 35 1.06 -11.55 -6.44
C LEU A 35 2.09 -12.57 -6.97
N GLU A 36 3.34 -12.18 -7.19
CA GLU A 36 4.38 -13.11 -7.64
C GLU A 36 4.73 -14.14 -6.57
N SER A 37 4.69 -13.77 -5.28
CA SER A 37 4.83 -14.71 -4.17
C SER A 37 3.77 -15.81 -4.20
N CYS A 38 2.53 -15.48 -4.60
CA CYS A 38 1.45 -16.46 -4.69
C CYS A 38 1.64 -17.53 -5.79
N LYS A 39 2.54 -17.29 -6.75
CA LYS A 39 2.85 -18.22 -7.84
C LYS A 39 4.01 -19.16 -7.52
N ARG A 40 4.75 -18.90 -6.44
CA ARG A 40 5.95 -19.64 -6.06
C ARG A 40 5.63 -20.78 -5.10
N LYS A 41 6.52 -21.76 -5.04
CA LYS A 41 6.56 -22.72 -3.93
C LYS A 41 7.15 -22.04 -2.70
N GLY A 42 6.73 -22.42 -1.51
CA GLY A 42 7.23 -21.84 -0.26
C GLY A 42 8.76 -21.85 -0.16
N SER A 43 9.42 -22.89 -0.64
CA SER A 43 10.89 -22.98 -0.67
C SER A 43 11.58 -21.97 -1.58
N GLN A 44 10.84 -21.34 -2.48
CA GLN A 44 11.34 -20.32 -3.42
C GLN A 44 11.02 -18.89 -2.96
N ASP A 45 10.19 -18.76 -1.94
CA ASP A 45 9.68 -17.50 -1.43
C ASP A 45 10.21 -17.17 -0.02
N ILE A 46 11.11 -17.99 0.49
CA ILE A 46 11.72 -17.80 1.81
C ILE A 46 12.82 -16.75 1.73
N ASP A 47 12.74 -15.72 2.54
CA ASP A 47 13.82 -14.78 2.80
C ASP A 47 14.79 -15.35 3.83
N HIS A 48 15.83 -16.01 3.34
CA HIS A 48 16.85 -16.59 4.21
C HIS A 48 17.76 -15.52 4.81
N TRP A 49 17.99 -15.59 6.12
CA TRP A 49 18.92 -14.72 6.80
C TRP A 49 20.35 -14.90 6.30
N ASN A 50 21.05 -13.80 6.10
CA ASN A 50 22.44 -13.74 5.66
C ASN A 50 23.36 -13.29 6.82
N GLY A 51 23.49 -14.14 7.82
CA GLY A 51 24.25 -13.80 9.03
C GLY A 51 23.61 -12.67 9.84
N ALA A 52 24.40 -11.68 10.24
CA ALA A 52 23.93 -10.57 11.09
C ALA A 52 23.38 -9.34 10.30
N ILE A 53 23.40 -9.38 8.97
CA ILE A 53 23.23 -8.15 8.14
C ILE A 53 21.88 -8.11 7.42
N GLY A 54 20.97 -9.07 7.66
CA GLY A 54 19.67 -9.08 7.01
C GLY A 54 19.41 -10.33 6.19
N THR A 55 18.53 -10.25 5.21
CA THR A 55 18.11 -11.38 4.38
C THR A 55 18.79 -11.38 3.00
N LYS A 56 18.87 -12.56 2.37
CA LYS A 56 19.43 -12.70 1.01
C LYS A 56 18.51 -12.16 -0.07
N THR A 57 17.22 -12.20 0.21
CA THR A 57 16.14 -11.72 -0.65
C THR A 57 15.17 -10.92 0.21
N ASN A 58 14.29 -10.15 -0.39
CA ASN A 58 13.24 -9.42 0.35
C ASN A 58 11.88 -9.61 -0.32
N HIS A 59 11.51 -10.89 -0.54
CA HIS A 59 10.22 -11.27 -1.12
C HIS A 59 9.04 -10.81 -0.29
N SER A 60 9.21 -10.84 1.05
CA SER A 60 8.19 -10.38 2.00
C SER A 60 8.09 -8.85 2.13
N GLY A 61 8.99 -8.09 1.46
CA GLY A 61 8.97 -6.64 1.49
C GLY A 61 9.21 -6.03 2.87
N GLY A 62 10.13 -6.62 3.66
CA GLY A 62 10.50 -6.12 4.99
C GLY A 62 9.48 -6.38 6.09
N VAL A 63 8.40 -7.12 5.79
CA VAL A 63 7.32 -7.41 6.75
C VAL A 63 7.07 -8.92 6.83
N GLN A 64 7.38 -9.53 7.94
CA GLN A 64 7.16 -10.95 8.23
C GLN A 64 6.21 -11.12 9.40
N ALA A 65 5.22 -12.00 9.28
CA ALA A 65 4.15 -12.19 10.26
C ALA A 65 3.41 -10.88 10.64
N GLY A 66 3.46 -9.87 9.79
CA GLY A 66 2.85 -8.56 10.03
C GLY A 66 3.74 -7.55 10.75
N ILE A 67 4.99 -7.93 11.07
CA ILE A 67 5.94 -7.12 11.83
C ILE A 67 7.15 -6.81 10.94
N SER A 68 7.68 -5.59 11.00
CA SER A 68 8.90 -5.25 10.26
C SER A 68 10.10 -6.05 10.78
N ASN A 69 10.92 -6.56 9.87
CA ASN A 69 12.09 -7.38 10.16
C ASN A 69 13.43 -6.61 10.12
N GLY A 70 13.38 -5.32 9.78
CA GLY A 70 14.57 -4.47 9.68
C GLY A 70 15.08 -4.24 8.25
N GLU A 71 14.57 -5.03 7.28
CA GLU A 71 14.81 -4.80 5.87
C GLU A 71 14.01 -3.60 5.35
N ASP A 72 14.32 -3.19 4.12
CA ASP A 72 13.54 -2.15 3.43
C ASP A 72 12.09 -2.58 3.28
N ILE A 73 11.17 -1.68 3.65
CA ILE A 73 9.75 -1.91 3.45
C ILE A 73 9.41 -1.60 1.99
N VAL A 74 9.12 -2.65 1.23
CA VAL A 74 8.82 -2.57 -0.19
C VAL A 74 7.36 -2.91 -0.44
N PHE A 75 6.64 -2.00 -1.09
CA PHE A 75 5.25 -2.23 -1.49
C PHE A 75 4.90 -1.50 -2.78
N ARG A 76 3.81 -1.89 -3.41
CA ARG A 76 3.29 -1.29 -4.64
C ARG A 76 1.84 -0.88 -4.45
N VAL A 77 1.48 0.25 -5.04
CA VAL A 77 0.10 0.75 -5.06
C VAL A 77 -0.34 0.96 -6.50
N GLY A 78 -1.40 0.30 -6.90
CA GLY A 78 -1.99 0.45 -8.23
C GLY A 78 -3.08 1.52 -8.24
N PHE A 79 -3.03 2.42 -9.23
CA PHE A 79 -4.02 3.48 -9.42
C PHE A 79 -4.78 3.27 -10.71
N LYS A 80 -6.09 3.47 -10.67
CA LYS A 80 -6.89 3.49 -11.90
C LYS A 80 -6.59 4.75 -12.71
N PRO A 81 -6.72 4.69 -14.04
CA PRO A 81 -6.70 5.89 -14.88
C PRO A 81 -7.90 6.78 -14.58
N ILE A 82 -7.83 8.03 -15.01
CA ILE A 82 -8.94 8.99 -14.91
C ILE A 82 -10.12 8.49 -15.73
N ALA A 83 -11.29 8.46 -15.11
CA ALA A 83 -12.53 8.09 -15.76
C ALA A 83 -13.38 9.29 -16.23
N SER A 84 -12.93 10.52 -15.94
CA SER A 84 -13.63 11.75 -16.28
C SER A 84 -13.22 12.23 -17.68
N ILE A 85 -13.52 11.42 -18.70
CA ILE A 85 -13.22 11.71 -20.11
C ILE A 85 -14.48 11.58 -20.97
N GLY A 86 -14.68 12.53 -21.89
CA GLY A 86 -15.80 12.51 -22.84
C GLY A 86 -17.18 12.63 -22.17
N THR A 87 -18.19 12.14 -22.87
CA THR A 87 -19.57 12.12 -22.38
C THR A 87 -19.81 10.95 -21.43
N LEU A 88 -20.33 11.22 -20.24
CA LEU A 88 -20.65 10.23 -19.23
C LEU A 88 -22.14 9.91 -19.23
N ARG A 89 -22.48 8.62 -19.14
CA ARG A 89 -23.86 8.17 -18.89
C ARG A 89 -24.07 7.97 -17.39
N CYS A 90 -24.89 8.82 -16.81
CA CYS A 90 -25.21 8.80 -15.39
C CYS A 90 -26.68 8.49 -15.17
N LYS A 91 -26.98 7.87 -14.02
CA LYS A 91 -28.35 7.61 -13.58
C LYS A 91 -28.73 8.66 -12.54
N ASP A 92 -29.83 9.39 -12.76
CA ASP A 92 -30.35 10.35 -11.77
C ASP A 92 -31.06 9.64 -10.60
N ALA A 93 -31.45 10.40 -9.59
CA ALA A 93 -32.14 9.87 -8.41
C ALA A 93 -33.50 9.20 -8.74
N LYS A 94 -34.10 9.52 -9.90
CA LYS A 94 -35.35 8.91 -10.39
C LYS A 94 -35.11 7.67 -11.24
N GLY A 95 -33.85 7.30 -11.45
CA GLY A 95 -33.48 6.14 -12.24
C GLY A 95 -33.35 6.40 -13.73
N THR A 96 -33.50 7.63 -14.20
CA THR A 96 -33.38 8.02 -15.61
C THR A 96 -31.92 8.15 -16.02
N ILE A 97 -31.56 7.57 -17.18
CA ILE A 97 -30.20 7.70 -17.72
C ILE A 97 -30.10 9.05 -18.42
N LYS A 98 -29.10 9.82 -18.08
CA LYS A 98 -28.74 11.11 -18.70
C LYS A 98 -27.31 11.07 -19.20
N GLU A 99 -27.08 11.71 -20.31
CA GLU A 99 -25.73 11.98 -20.83
C GLU A 99 -25.28 13.35 -20.32
N ILE A 100 -24.08 13.38 -19.71
CA ILE A 100 -23.48 14.59 -19.16
C ILE A 100 -22.13 14.75 -19.84
N ASP A 101 -21.96 15.86 -20.55
CA ASP A 101 -20.66 16.20 -21.10
C ASP A 101 -19.72 16.63 -19.99
N ASN A 102 -18.62 15.94 -19.90
CA ASN A 102 -17.60 16.23 -18.91
C ASN A 102 -16.69 17.37 -19.40
N LEU A 103 -17.27 18.57 -19.39
CA LEU A 103 -16.59 19.79 -19.81
C LEU A 103 -15.76 20.33 -18.65
N GLY A 104 -14.45 20.50 -18.87
CA GLY A 104 -13.58 21.12 -17.90
C GLY A 104 -12.12 20.68 -18.04
N ARG A 105 -11.25 21.33 -17.27
CA ARG A 105 -9.86 20.93 -17.17
C ARG A 105 -9.75 19.75 -16.22
N HIS A 106 -9.27 18.61 -16.72
CA HIS A 106 -8.98 17.43 -15.93
C HIS A 106 -7.49 17.11 -15.97
N ASP A 107 -6.95 16.59 -14.88
CA ASP A 107 -5.57 16.12 -14.84
C ASP A 107 -5.42 14.86 -15.71
N ILE A 108 -4.47 14.87 -16.63
CA ILE A 108 -4.26 13.78 -17.59
C ILE A 108 -3.65 12.55 -16.90
N ALA A 109 -2.76 12.75 -15.93
CA ALA A 109 -2.03 11.67 -15.28
C ALA A 109 -1.78 11.97 -13.77
N PRO A 110 -2.77 11.76 -12.89
CA PRO A 110 -2.60 11.99 -11.45
C PRO A 110 -1.54 11.08 -10.83
N ILE A 111 -1.22 9.95 -11.48
CA ILE A 111 -0.19 9.02 -11.03
C ILE A 111 1.17 9.69 -10.82
N LEU A 112 1.50 10.73 -11.60
CA LEU A 112 2.76 11.47 -11.45
C LEU A 112 2.90 12.17 -10.09
N ARG A 113 1.77 12.46 -9.43
CA ARG A 113 1.74 13.08 -8.09
C ARG A 113 1.44 12.07 -7.00
N ALA A 114 0.97 10.88 -7.34
CA ALA A 114 0.56 9.87 -6.39
C ALA A 114 1.75 9.36 -5.56
N GLY A 115 2.95 9.30 -6.12
CA GLY A 115 4.16 8.84 -5.43
C GLY A 115 4.41 9.58 -4.12
N VAL A 116 4.42 10.91 -4.16
CA VAL A 116 4.64 11.74 -2.95
C VAL A 116 3.54 11.53 -1.90
N ILE A 117 2.30 11.34 -2.34
CA ILE A 117 1.17 11.08 -1.43
C ILE A 117 1.34 9.70 -0.77
N VAL A 118 1.72 8.68 -1.54
CA VAL A 118 1.98 7.33 -1.02
C VAL A 118 3.11 7.34 -0.01
N GLU A 119 4.21 8.04 -0.29
CA GLU A 119 5.33 8.22 0.63
C GLU A 119 4.89 8.90 1.93
N ALA A 120 4.14 9.99 1.84
CA ALA A 120 3.62 10.68 3.02
C ALA A 120 2.71 9.80 3.88
N MET A 121 1.81 9.04 3.26
CA MET A 121 0.92 8.10 3.97
C MET A 121 1.72 6.98 4.64
N ALA A 122 2.73 6.43 3.97
CA ALA A 122 3.62 5.43 4.57
C ALA A 122 4.39 6.01 5.75
N ALA A 123 4.94 7.23 5.61
CA ALA A 123 5.66 7.91 6.69
C ALA A 123 4.78 8.14 7.94
N LEU A 124 3.50 8.49 7.76
CA LEU A 124 2.55 8.62 8.87
C LEU A 124 2.35 7.30 9.60
N VAL A 125 2.14 6.19 8.85
CA VAL A 125 1.99 4.85 9.44
C VAL A 125 3.23 4.43 10.21
N ILE A 126 4.41 4.60 9.62
CA ILE A 126 5.68 4.25 10.27
C ILE A 126 5.92 5.10 11.52
N ALA A 127 5.64 6.40 11.47
CA ALA A 127 5.80 7.29 12.63
C ALA A 127 4.89 6.89 13.79
N ASP A 128 3.66 6.46 13.51
CA ASP A 128 2.71 6.00 14.51
C ASP A 128 3.21 4.70 15.17
N PHE A 129 3.60 3.70 14.39
CA PHE A 129 4.14 2.46 14.93
C PHE A 129 5.45 2.66 15.72
N ILE A 130 6.31 3.59 15.33
CA ILE A 130 7.50 3.93 16.11
C ILE A 130 7.11 4.45 17.50
N LYS A 131 6.10 5.31 17.58
CA LYS A 131 5.60 5.84 18.87
C LYS A 131 4.98 4.74 19.73
N ILE A 132 4.17 3.85 19.14
CA ILE A 132 3.60 2.69 19.82
C ILE A 132 4.72 1.81 20.38
N GLN A 133 5.72 1.47 19.56
CA GLN A 133 6.86 0.66 19.99
C GLN A 133 7.67 1.31 21.11
N GLN A 134 7.84 2.64 21.06
CA GLN A 134 8.53 3.37 22.13
C GLN A 134 7.74 3.31 23.44
N SER A 135 6.42 3.44 23.40
CA SER A 135 5.59 3.38 24.59
C SER A 135 5.61 1.98 25.25
N ASN A 136 5.67 0.93 24.43
CA ASN A 136 5.75 -0.45 24.91
C ASN A 136 7.11 -0.82 25.54
N LYS A 137 8.18 -0.08 25.23
CA LYS A 137 9.52 -0.29 25.81
C LYS A 137 9.74 0.42 27.16
N THR A 138 8.77 1.19 27.59
CA THR A 138 8.87 1.99 28.84
C THR A 138 8.29 1.25 30.07
N ILE A 139 7.99 -0.06 29.95
CA ILE A 139 7.51 -0.91 31.05
C ILE A 139 8.65 -1.80 31.52
#